data_de79c15af9b8475b11313fa1f0667ed3
#
_entry.id   de79c15af9b8475b11313fa1f0667ed3
#
_cell.length_a   1.000
_cell.length_b   1.000
_cell.length_c   1.000
_cell.angle_alpha   90.00
_cell.angle_beta   90.00
_cell.angle_gamma   90.00
#
_symmetry.space_group_name_H-M   'P 1'
#
loop_
_entity.id
_entity.type
_entity.pdbx_description
1 polymer ?
#
loop_
_entity_poly.entity_id
_entity_poly.type
_entity_poly.pdbx_seq_one_letter_code
_entity_poly.pdbx_strand_id
1 'polypeptide(L)'
;MTDDNSNRFGLGRRPVLGGLAGAMATGAVGTAAANSQQHDGSTDDTVQDDSAAGPPDAVPNEFENDLEIINYALTLEYLEAEFYTRGIQNIDDAALEQQFEGWGPIQERVADRLRVVRDHEITHVDVLEQSIETLGGDPIERPAFDFGTAVQEPAEFIATAATLEDVGVSAYAGAAPYLDMAELVPPALSIHSVEARHASFLRELNGEIGFPVAFDSPRSRSEVLELAGDFIVE
;
A
#
# COMPACT_ATOMS: atom_id res chain seq x y z
N MET A 1 14.37 47.15 30.40
CA MET A 1 13.29 46.26 30.82
C MET A 1 13.22 45.17 29.78
N THR A 2 13.79 44.09 30.13
CA THR A 2 13.95 42.86 29.37
C THR A 2 12.82 41.93 29.80
N ASP A 3 12.02 41.46 28.90
CA ASP A 3 11.16 40.31 29.14
C ASP A 3 11.47 39.20 28.14
N ASP A 4 12.15 38.23 28.70
CA ASP A 4 12.47 36.93 28.17
C ASP A 4 11.22 36.05 28.28
N ASN A 5 10.73 35.50 27.14
CA ASN A 5 9.70 34.49 27.15
C ASN A 5 10.17 33.27 26.37
N SER A 6 11.07 32.53 26.98
CA SER A 6 11.50 31.21 26.53
C SER A 6 10.40 30.17 26.80
N ASN A 7 9.74 29.77 25.74
CA ASN A 7 8.68 28.77 25.78
C ASN A 7 9.23 27.36 25.87
N ARG A 8 8.81 26.65 26.92
CA ARG A 8 9.17 25.28 27.26
C ARG A 8 8.34 24.30 26.45
N PHE A 9 8.99 23.47 25.65
CA PHE A 9 8.47 22.15 25.33
C PHE A 9 9.48 21.09 25.75
N GLY A 10 9.32 20.64 27.00
CA GLY A 10 10.04 19.51 27.55
C GLY A 10 9.41 18.21 27.08
N LEU A 11 10.00 17.55 26.09
CA LEU A 11 9.71 16.14 25.78
C LEU A 11 10.54 15.27 26.71
N GLY A 12 9.90 14.80 27.79
CA GLY A 12 10.47 13.83 28.70
C GLY A 12 10.70 12.47 28.02
N ARG A 13 11.98 12.11 27.88
CA ARG A 13 12.39 10.75 27.52
C ARG A 13 12.15 9.84 28.71
N ARG A 14 11.22 8.91 28.59
CA ARG A 14 11.08 7.79 29.54
C ARG A 14 11.98 6.63 29.07
N PRO A 15 12.89 6.15 29.90
CA PRO A 15 13.60 4.90 29.60
C PRO A 15 12.70 3.71 29.93
N VAL A 16 12.47 2.84 28.94
CA VAL A 16 11.90 1.50 29.18
C VAL A 16 13.07 0.56 29.43
N LEU A 17 13.32 0.26 30.69
CA LEU A 17 14.14 -0.86 31.13
C LEU A 17 13.20 -1.86 31.83
N GLY A 18 13.20 -3.10 31.39
CA GLY A 18 12.50 -4.18 32.06
C GLY A 18 12.65 -5.44 31.24
N GLY A 19 13.58 -6.24 31.49
CA GLY A 19 13.83 -7.35 32.33
C GLY A 19 13.14 -8.60 31.77
N LEU A 20 13.90 -9.41 30.94
CA LEU A 20 13.58 -10.81 30.66
C LEU A 20 14.00 -11.65 31.83
N ALA A 21 13.06 -12.27 32.54
CA ALA A 21 13.30 -13.40 33.41
C ALA A 21 12.48 -14.57 32.93
N GLY A 22 13.15 -15.64 32.57
CA GLY A 22 12.58 -16.88 32.11
C GLY A 22 11.88 -17.68 33.19
N ALA A 23 10.92 -18.49 32.76
CA ALA A 23 10.49 -19.66 33.51
C ALA A 23 10.13 -20.77 32.54
N MET A 24 10.94 -21.81 32.52
CA MET A 24 10.61 -23.12 31.97
C MET A 24 9.60 -23.80 32.89
N ALA A 25 8.50 -24.27 32.38
CA ALA A 25 7.66 -25.26 33.06
C ALA A 25 7.26 -26.33 32.05
N THR A 26 7.80 -27.50 32.26
CA THR A 26 7.43 -28.78 31.66
C THR A 26 6.16 -29.32 32.36
N GLY A 27 5.23 -29.85 31.56
CA GLY A 27 4.16 -30.65 32.21
C GLY A 27 2.99 -31.02 31.31
N ALA A 28 3.07 -32.25 30.83
CA ALA A 28 2.04 -33.30 30.82
C ALA A 28 0.86 -33.23 29.83
N VAL A 29 0.87 -34.25 29.03
CA VAL A 29 -0.16 -34.85 28.16
C VAL A 29 -1.50 -35.06 28.88
N GLY A 30 -2.58 -34.64 28.27
CA GLY A 30 -3.94 -34.98 28.65
C GLY A 30 -4.82 -35.17 27.42
N THR A 31 -5.02 -36.44 27.09
CA THR A 31 -6.01 -36.88 26.11
C THR A 31 -7.43 -36.71 26.63
N ALA A 32 -8.30 -36.06 25.95
CA ALA A 32 -9.74 -36.19 26.16
C ALA A 32 -10.46 -36.28 24.82
N ALA A 33 -11.25 -37.33 24.69
CA ALA A 33 -11.92 -37.79 23.51
C ALA A 33 -13.19 -36.96 23.20
N ALA A 34 -13.50 -36.97 21.93
CA ALA A 34 -14.72 -36.71 21.20
C ALA A 34 -16.04 -36.46 21.95
N ASN A 35 -16.78 -35.45 21.50
CA ASN A 35 -18.20 -35.63 21.27
C ASN A 35 -18.64 -34.80 20.06
N SER A 36 -19.14 -35.53 19.07
CA SER A 36 -19.70 -35.04 17.83
C SER A 36 -21.10 -34.45 18.05
N GLN A 37 -21.32 -33.19 17.65
CA GLN A 37 -22.64 -32.73 17.25
C GLN A 37 -22.52 -31.98 15.93
N GLN A 38 -23.12 -32.58 14.90
CA GLN A 38 -23.36 -31.97 13.61
C GLN A 38 -24.25 -30.75 13.78
N HIS A 39 -23.77 -29.62 13.27
CA HIS A 39 -24.64 -28.52 12.86
C HIS A 39 -24.29 -28.18 11.42
N ASP A 40 -25.22 -28.57 10.54
CA ASP A 40 -25.18 -28.30 9.12
C ASP A 40 -25.53 -26.82 8.89
N GLY A 41 -24.61 -26.09 8.29
CA GLY A 41 -24.78 -24.68 7.99
C GLY A 41 -23.55 -24.19 7.25
N SER A 42 -23.46 -24.60 5.96
CA SER A 42 -22.42 -24.15 5.03
C SER A 42 -22.52 -22.64 4.79
N THR A 43 -21.61 -21.89 5.35
CA THR A 43 -21.03 -20.72 4.72
C THR A 43 -19.52 -20.94 4.72
N ASP A 44 -19.03 -21.35 3.55
CA ASP A 44 -17.60 -21.55 3.31
C ASP A 44 -16.95 -20.17 3.12
N ASP A 45 -16.75 -19.50 4.24
CA ASP A 45 -15.81 -18.38 4.37
C ASP A 45 -14.50 -18.98 4.91
N THR A 46 -13.81 -19.73 4.06
CA THR A 46 -12.42 -20.09 4.34
C THR A 46 -11.57 -18.85 4.19
N VAL A 47 -11.52 -18.05 5.26
CA VAL A 47 -10.38 -17.18 5.51
C VAL A 47 -9.18 -18.12 5.58
N GLN A 48 -8.42 -18.15 4.51
CA GLN A 48 -7.17 -18.90 4.45
C GLN A 48 -6.28 -18.27 5.52
N ASP A 49 -6.01 -18.99 6.59
CA ASP A 49 -5.14 -18.54 7.69
C ASP A 49 -3.69 -18.59 7.21
N ASP A 50 -3.27 -17.58 6.45
CA ASP A 50 -1.88 -17.37 6.05
C ASP A 50 -1.00 -16.86 7.21
N SER A 51 -1.55 -16.75 8.42
CA SER A 51 -0.80 -16.33 9.62
C SER A 51 0.33 -17.29 10.02
N ALA A 52 0.42 -18.46 9.38
CA ALA A 52 1.49 -19.45 9.60
C ALA A 52 2.65 -19.34 8.59
N ALA A 53 2.54 -18.53 7.54
CA ALA A 53 3.62 -18.27 6.61
C ALA A 53 4.66 -17.33 7.25
N GLY A 54 5.93 -17.70 7.15
CA GLY A 54 7.04 -16.79 7.51
C GLY A 54 7.13 -15.61 6.53
N PRO A 55 8.08 -14.66 6.74
CA PRO A 55 8.30 -13.59 5.79
C PRO A 55 8.64 -14.17 4.40
N PRO A 56 8.15 -13.54 3.33
CA PRO A 56 8.40 -14.03 1.96
C PRO A 56 9.88 -13.94 1.60
N ASP A 57 10.31 -14.82 0.70
CA ASP A 57 11.62 -14.73 0.06
C ASP A 57 11.65 -13.54 -0.93
N ALA A 58 12.86 -13.01 -1.19
CA ALA A 58 13.05 -12.01 -2.22
C ALA A 58 12.76 -12.59 -3.62
N VAL A 59 12.12 -11.81 -4.47
CA VAL A 59 11.90 -12.14 -5.88
C VAL A 59 13.19 -12.01 -6.69
N PRO A 60 13.28 -12.59 -7.92
CA PRO A 60 14.45 -12.42 -8.77
C PRO A 60 14.72 -10.94 -9.11
N ASN A 61 16.00 -10.53 -9.14
CA ASN A 61 16.38 -9.23 -9.66
C ASN A 61 16.23 -9.19 -11.19
N GLU A 62 15.40 -8.30 -11.68
CA GLU A 62 15.15 -8.05 -13.11
C GLU A 62 15.61 -6.64 -13.53
N PHE A 63 16.46 -5.99 -12.73
CA PHE A 63 16.95 -4.64 -12.98
C PHE A 63 18.48 -4.65 -13.17
N GLU A 64 18.97 -3.78 -14.04
CA GLU A 64 20.40 -3.63 -14.30
C GLU A 64 21.06 -2.62 -13.36
N ASN A 65 20.33 -1.62 -12.88
CA ASN A 65 20.83 -0.53 -12.05
C ASN A 65 19.69 0.25 -11.36
N ASP A 66 20.05 1.16 -10.45
CA ASP A 66 19.12 1.98 -9.68
C ASP A 66 18.22 2.88 -10.55
N LEU A 67 18.74 3.42 -11.65
CA LEU A 67 17.94 4.25 -12.56
C LEU A 67 16.79 3.46 -13.20
N GLU A 68 17.06 2.19 -13.53
CA GLU A 68 16.00 1.32 -14.05
C GLU A 68 14.95 1.00 -13.00
N ILE A 69 15.36 0.78 -11.73
CA ILE A 69 14.42 0.57 -10.61
C ILE A 69 13.54 1.80 -10.41
N ILE A 70 14.14 3.01 -10.37
CA ILE A 70 13.38 4.23 -10.11
C ILE A 70 12.45 4.57 -11.29
N ASN A 71 12.89 4.37 -12.54
CA ASN A 71 12.02 4.57 -13.71
C ASN A 71 10.87 3.55 -13.78
N TYR A 72 11.12 2.33 -13.33
CA TYR A 72 10.05 1.34 -13.16
C TYR A 72 9.03 1.79 -12.11
N ALA A 73 9.47 2.23 -10.93
CA ALA A 73 8.58 2.82 -9.92
C ALA A 73 7.82 4.02 -10.49
N LEU A 74 8.50 4.94 -11.19
CA LEU A 74 7.89 6.11 -11.82
C LEU A 74 6.78 5.75 -12.82
N THR A 75 6.89 4.61 -13.52
CA THR A 75 5.82 4.14 -14.40
C THR A 75 4.53 3.87 -13.64
N LEU A 76 4.63 3.25 -12.47
CA LEU A 76 3.50 2.90 -11.62
C LEU A 76 2.90 4.14 -10.96
N GLU A 77 3.73 5.04 -10.44
CA GLU A 77 3.25 6.30 -9.86
C GLU A 77 2.54 7.18 -10.91
N TYR A 78 3.02 7.22 -12.16
CA TYR A 78 2.31 7.88 -13.25
C TYR A 78 0.93 7.27 -13.49
N LEU A 79 0.84 5.93 -13.45
CA LEU A 79 -0.41 5.22 -13.64
C LEU A 79 -1.40 5.56 -12.53
N GLU A 80 -0.99 5.51 -11.28
CA GLU A 80 -1.82 5.79 -10.11
C GLU A 80 -2.24 7.26 -10.04
N ALA A 81 -1.31 8.20 -10.22
CA ALA A 81 -1.61 9.63 -10.27
C ALA A 81 -2.63 9.98 -11.35
N GLU A 82 -2.51 9.37 -12.54
CA GLU A 82 -3.45 9.59 -13.66
C GLU A 82 -4.80 8.92 -13.38
N PHE A 83 -4.80 7.70 -12.82
CA PHE A 83 -6.01 6.96 -12.44
C PHE A 83 -6.87 7.77 -11.45
N TYR A 84 -6.28 8.20 -10.34
CA TYR A 84 -6.99 9.02 -9.36
C TYR A 84 -7.42 10.37 -9.92
N THR A 85 -6.58 11.01 -10.74
CA THR A 85 -6.92 12.30 -11.36
C THR A 85 -8.15 12.16 -12.24
N ARG A 86 -8.22 11.16 -13.11
CA ARG A 86 -9.36 10.94 -14.00
C ARG A 86 -10.60 10.50 -13.24
N GLY A 87 -10.47 9.59 -12.27
CA GLY A 87 -11.60 9.14 -11.45
C GLY A 87 -12.26 10.29 -10.71
N ILE A 88 -11.47 11.14 -10.04
CA ILE A 88 -11.96 12.30 -9.29
C ILE A 88 -12.56 13.38 -10.23
N GLN A 89 -12.10 13.47 -11.47
CA GLN A 89 -12.66 14.40 -12.47
C GLN A 89 -13.99 13.91 -13.04
N ASN A 90 -14.15 12.60 -13.20
CA ASN A 90 -15.30 12.01 -13.89
C ASN A 90 -16.43 11.63 -12.95
N ILE A 91 -16.12 11.26 -11.71
CA ILE A 91 -17.07 10.82 -10.70
C ILE A 91 -17.30 11.98 -9.73
N ASP A 92 -18.54 12.44 -9.63
CA ASP A 92 -18.85 13.53 -8.69
C ASP A 92 -18.88 13.04 -7.23
N ASP A 93 -18.67 13.98 -6.30
CA ASP A 93 -18.59 13.69 -4.88
C ASP A 93 -19.88 13.02 -4.36
N ALA A 94 -21.04 13.43 -4.87
CA ALA A 94 -22.32 12.88 -4.44
C ALA A 94 -22.49 11.41 -4.84
N ALA A 95 -21.95 11.01 -5.99
CA ALA A 95 -21.94 9.60 -6.41
C ALA A 95 -21.01 8.76 -5.52
N LEU A 96 -19.83 9.28 -5.16
CA LEU A 96 -18.93 8.63 -4.20
C LEU A 96 -19.57 8.54 -2.81
N GLU A 97 -20.17 9.60 -2.31
CA GLU A 97 -20.87 9.59 -1.02
C GLU A 97 -22.05 8.60 -1.00
N GLN A 98 -22.79 8.49 -2.10
CA GLN A 98 -23.89 7.56 -2.23
C GLN A 98 -23.43 6.10 -2.21
N GLN A 99 -22.27 5.79 -2.80
CA GLN A 99 -21.66 4.45 -2.76
C GLN A 99 -21.45 3.97 -1.32
N PHE A 100 -21.18 4.90 -0.39
CA PHE A 100 -20.92 4.60 1.02
C PHE A 100 -22.08 5.03 1.94
N GLU A 101 -23.32 5.01 1.44
CA GLU A 101 -24.48 5.34 2.25
C GLU A 101 -24.55 4.47 3.53
N GLY A 102 -24.65 5.12 4.68
CA GLY A 102 -24.69 4.44 5.98
C GLY A 102 -23.33 4.16 6.63
N TRP A 103 -22.21 4.50 5.98
CA TRP A 103 -20.85 4.32 6.53
C TRP A 103 -20.41 5.45 7.49
N GLY A 104 -21.36 6.28 7.91
CA GLY A 104 -21.11 7.36 8.87
C GLY A 104 -20.06 8.35 8.39
N PRO A 105 -19.02 8.67 9.19
CA PRO A 105 -18.02 9.69 8.81
C PRO A 105 -17.19 9.35 7.58
N ILE A 106 -17.16 8.09 7.13
CA ILE A 106 -16.46 7.70 5.90
C ILE A 106 -17.21 8.27 4.71
N GLN A 107 -18.52 8.11 4.65
CA GLN A 107 -19.38 8.63 3.60
C GLN A 107 -19.11 10.13 3.33
N GLU A 108 -19.09 10.95 4.37
CA GLU A 108 -18.89 12.40 4.27
C GLU A 108 -17.47 12.84 3.84
N ARG A 109 -16.50 11.91 3.85
CA ARG A 109 -15.08 12.23 3.68
C ARG A 109 -14.39 11.43 2.59
N VAL A 110 -15.08 10.48 1.97
CA VAL A 110 -14.45 9.58 1.00
C VAL A 110 -13.84 10.35 -0.16
N ALA A 111 -14.57 11.29 -0.75
CA ALA A 111 -14.07 12.11 -1.85
C ALA A 111 -12.82 12.92 -1.47
N ASP A 112 -12.83 13.57 -0.28
CA ASP A 112 -11.66 14.31 0.20
C ASP A 112 -10.45 13.40 0.47
N ARG A 113 -10.67 12.20 0.97
CA ARG A 113 -9.59 11.23 1.22
C ARG A 113 -8.98 10.71 -0.08
N LEU A 114 -9.80 10.44 -1.09
CA LEU A 114 -9.32 10.05 -2.42
C LEU A 114 -8.49 11.17 -3.08
N ARG A 115 -8.84 12.44 -2.84
CA ARG A 115 -8.01 13.58 -3.24
C ARG A 115 -6.66 13.61 -2.52
N VAL A 116 -6.63 13.26 -1.24
CA VAL A 116 -5.37 13.14 -0.49
C VAL A 116 -4.50 12.02 -1.05
N VAL A 117 -5.07 10.86 -1.38
CA VAL A 117 -4.34 9.77 -2.05
C VAL A 117 -3.76 10.29 -3.37
N ARG A 118 -4.58 10.84 -4.27
CA ARG A 118 -4.10 11.45 -5.52
C ARG A 118 -2.93 12.42 -5.32
N ASP A 119 -3.01 13.29 -4.32
CA ASP A 119 -1.97 14.29 -4.07
C ASP A 119 -0.68 13.65 -3.57
N HIS A 120 -0.77 12.50 -2.89
CA HIS A 120 0.39 11.68 -2.54
C HIS A 120 1.03 11.10 -3.79
N GLU A 121 0.26 10.48 -4.71
CA GLU A 121 0.80 9.90 -5.95
C GLU A 121 1.48 10.96 -6.83
N ILE A 122 0.90 12.15 -6.94
CA ILE A 122 1.55 13.27 -7.63
C ILE A 122 2.89 13.64 -6.95
N THR A 123 2.93 13.62 -5.62
CA THR A 123 4.16 13.91 -4.86
C THR A 123 5.20 12.79 -5.03
N HIS A 124 4.78 11.53 -5.09
CA HIS A 124 5.68 10.41 -5.37
C HIS A 124 6.30 10.54 -6.76
N VAL A 125 5.49 10.88 -7.78
CA VAL A 125 6.00 11.19 -9.14
C VAL A 125 7.08 12.27 -9.08
N ASP A 126 6.80 13.43 -8.46
CA ASP A 126 7.75 14.56 -8.37
C ASP A 126 9.08 14.14 -7.71
N VAL A 127 9.01 13.32 -6.65
CA VAL A 127 10.20 12.84 -5.93
C VAL A 127 11.00 11.86 -6.78
N LEU A 128 10.36 10.97 -7.52
CA LEU A 128 11.05 10.01 -8.38
C LEU A 128 11.70 10.70 -9.59
N GLU A 129 10.99 11.61 -10.25
CA GLU A 129 11.57 12.44 -11.35
C GLU A 129 12.81 13.18 -10.87
N GLN A 130 12.73 13.88 -9.72
CA GLN A 130 13.87 14.59 -9.15
C GLN A 130 15.02 13.66 -8.76
N SER A 131 14.73 12.46 -8.29
CA SER A 131 15.74 11.46 -7.94
C SER A 131 16.48 10.98 -9.17
N ILE A 132 15.79 10.70 -10.27
CA ILE A 132 16.37 10.28 -11.55
C ILE A 132 17.29 11.40 -12.09
N GLU A 133 16.82 12.65 -12.11
CA GLU A 133 17.61 13.80 -12.55
C GLU A 133 18.87 14.00 -11.68
N THR A 134 18.75 13.83 -10.36
CA THR A 134 19.87 13.96 -9.41
C THR A 134 20.95 12.90 -9.66
N LEU A 135 20.53 11.71 -10.09
CA LEU A 135 21.43 10.62 -10.49
C LEU A 135 22.02 10.79 -11.90
N GLY A 136 21.61 11.86 -12.61
CA GLY A 136 22.09 12.16 -13.97
C GLY A 136 21.42 11.33 -15.05
N GLY A 137 20.27 10.74 -14.76
CA GLY A 137 19.40 10.07 -15.72
C GLY A 137 18.33 11.01 -16.28
N ASP A 138 17.58 10.50 -17.25
CA ASP A 138 16.40 11.15 -17.79
C ASP A 138 15.16 10.36 -17.30
N PRO A 139 14.16 11.01 -16.68
CA PRO A 139 12.89 10.37 -16.38
C PRO A 139 12.23 9.85 -17.66
N ILE A 140 11.58 8.69 -17.56
CA ILE A 140 10.79 8.17 -18.69
C ILE A 140 9.67 9.15 -19.05
N GLU A 141 9.30 9.19 -20.32
CA GLU A 141 8.07 9.88 -20.71
C GLU A 141 6.86 9.19 -20.07
N ARG A 142 5.91 9.99 -19.59
CA ARG A 142 4.65 9.46 -19.03
C ARG A 142 3.91 8.67 -20.09
N PRO A 143 3.62 7.38 -19.87
CA PRO A 143 2.83 6.58 -20.80
C PRO A 143 1.40 7.13 -20.96
N ALA A 144 0.74 6.75 -22.03
CA ALA A 144 -0.70 6.89 -22.13
C ALA A 144 -1.37 5.74 -21.37
N PHE A 145 -2.52 6.03 -20.74
CA PHE A 145 -3.26 5.03 -19.97
C PHE A 145 -4.71 4.94 -20.46
N ASP A 146 -5.26 3.73 -20.45
CA ASP A 146 -6.69 3.46 -20.64
C ASP A 146 -7.24 2.70 -19.44
N PHE A 147 -8.16 3.33 -18.74
CA PHE A 147 -8.80 2.76 -17.54
C PHE A 147 -10.23 2.28 -17.81
N GLY A 148 -10.69 2.37 -19.05
CA GLY A 148 -12.06 2.00 -19.42
C GLY A 148 -13.10 2.68 -18.51
N THR A 149 -14.00 1.87 -17.96
CA THR A 149 -15.08 2.32 -17.05
C THR A 149 -14.63 2.51 -15.60
N ALA A 150 -13.45 2.03 -15.24
CA ALA A 150 -12.95 2.09 -13.86
C ALA A 150 -12.78 3.53 -13.33
N VAL A 151 -12.69 4.52 -14.19
CA VAL A 151 -12.64 5.95 -13.81
C VAL A 151 -13.97 6.68 -14.04
N GLN A 152 -15.07 5.95 -14.20
CA GLN A 152 -16.40 6.51 -14.46
C GLN A 152 -17.45 6.05 -13.46
N GLU A 153 -17.28 4.85 -12.88
CA GLU A 153 -18.24 4.21 -11.98
C GLU A 153 -17.65 4.09 -10.57
N PRO A 154 -18.31 4.62 -9.53
CA PRO A 154 -17.74 4.66 -8.16
C PRO A 154 -17.24 3.31 -7.63
N ALA A 155 -18.04 2.23 -7.82
CA ALA A 155 -17.67 0.90 -7.33
C ALA A 155 -16.45 0.34 -8.06
N GLU A 156 -16.39 0.48 -9.39
CA GLU A 156 -15.25 0.04 -10.20
C GLU A 156 -14.00 0.86 -9.88
N PHE A 157 -14.17 2.17 -9.64
CA PHE A 157 -13.07 3.05 -9.25
C PHE A 157 -12.42 2.58 -7.95
N ILE A 158 -13.21 2.29 -6.92
CA ILE A 158 -12.69 1.82 -5.63
C ILE A 158 -12.03 0.43 -5.75
N ALA A 159 -12.66 -0.50 -6.46
CA ALA A 159 -12.12 -1.85 -6.64
C ALA A 159 -10.79 -1.84 -7.41
N THR A 160 -10.71 -1.03 -8.49
CA THR A 160 -9.49 -0.89 -9.27
C THR A 160 -8.41 -0.16 -8.47
N ALA A 161 -8.76 0.90 -7.72
CA ALA A 161 -7.85 1.58 -6.81
C ALA A 161 -7.22 0.60 -5.82
N ALA A 162 -8.02 -0.22 -5.13
CA ALA A 162 -7.51 -1.22 -4.20
C ALA A 162 -6.52 -2.19 -4.86
N THR A 163 -6.79 -2.59 -6.11
CA THR A 163 -5.88 -3.46 -6.88
C THR A 163 -4.57 -2.76 -7.24
N LEU A 164 -4.62 -1.51 -7.71
CA LEU A 164 -3.43 -0.76 -8.09
C LEU A 164 -2.51 -0.51 -6.89
N GLU A 165 -3.06 -0.08 -5.76
CA GLU A 165 -2.30 0.12 -4.54
C GLU A 165 -1.62 -1.18 -4.04
N ASP A 166 -2.32 -2.33 -4.12
CA ASP A 166 -1.70 -3.63 -3.81
C ASP A 166 -0.57 -3.99 -4.77
N VAL A 167 -0.69 -3.60 -6.03
CA VAL A 167 0.39 -3.75 -7.01
C VAL A 167 1.55 -2.84 -6.64
N GLY A 168 1.30 -1.58 -6.29
CA GLY A 168 2.31 -0.62 -5.82
C GLY A 168 3.08 -1.14 -4.60
N VAL A 169 2.38 -1.58 -3.55
CA VAL A 169 3.01 -2.20 -2.36
C VAL A 169 3.95 -3.34 -2.75
N SER A 170 3.46 -4.29 -3.57
CA SER A 170 4.24 -5.46 -3.96
C SER A 170 5.42 -5.13 -4.89
N ALA A 171 5.29 -4.09 -5.72
CA ALA A 171 6.32 -3.59 -6.60
C ALA A 171 7.49 -2.98 -5.82
N TYR A 172 7.20 -2.09 -4.86
CA TYR A 172 8.23 -1.54 -3.97
C TYR A 172 8.89 -2.62 -3.12
N ALA A 173 8.12 -3.56 -2.56
CA ALA A 173 8.66 -4.68 -1.80
C ALA A 173 9.60 -5.56 -2.65
N GLY A 174 9.29 -5.74 -3.93
CA GLY A 174 10.10 -6.53 -4.87
C GLY A 174 11.35 -5.82 -5.37
N ALA A 175 11.28 -4.50 -5.61
CA ALA A 175 12.36 -3.73 -6.23
C ALA A 175 13.36 -3.13 -5.22
N ALA A 176 12.89 -2.65 -4.06
CA ALA A 176 13.72 -1.96 -3.09
C ALA A 176 14.93 -2.76 -2.57
N PRO A 177 14.88 -4.11 -2.42
CA PRO A 177 16.04 -4.90 -2.03
C PRO A 177 17.22 -4.84 -3.00
N TYR A 178 17.02 -4.38 -4.22
CA TYR A 178 18.01 -4.33 -5.30
C TYR A 178 18.60 -2.94 -5.54
N LEU A 179 18.24 -1.96 -4.71
CA LEU A 179 18.86 -0.64 -4.73
C LEU A 179 20.31 -0.74 -4.22
N ASP A 180 21.26 -0.37 -5.08
CA ASP A 180 22.68 -0.35 -4.75
C ASP A 180 23.07 0.89 -3.92
N MET A 181 22.43 2.04 -4.19
CA MET A 181 22.66 3.30 -3.48
C MET A 181 21.84 3.35 -2.19
N ALA A 182 22.51 3.29 -1.05
CA ALA A 182 21.87 3.30 0.26
C ALA A 182 21.01 4.56 0.52
N GLU A 183 21.31 5.67 -0.16
CA GLU A 183 20.57 6.93 -0.06
C GLU A 183 19.17 6.85 -0.68
N LEU A 184 18.93 5.90 -1.59
CA LEU A 184 17.62 5.69 -2.22
C LEU A 184 16.67 4.82 -1.39
N VAL A 185 17.23 4.02 -0.48
CA VAL A 185 16.44 3.10 0.35
C VAL A 185 15.45 3.83 1.29
N PRO A 186 15.85 4.90 2.03
CA PRO A 186 14.89 5.60 2.90
C PRO A 186 13.70 6.21 2.15
N PRO A 187 13.84 6.94 1.03
CA PRO A 187 12.68 7.42 0.27
C PRO A 187 11.83 6.27 -0.29
N ALA A 188 12.43 5.21 -0.85
CA ALA A 188 11.68 4.06 -1.34
C ALA A 188 10.82 3.39 -0.25
N LEU A 189 11.39 3.16 0.93
CA LEU A 189 10.65 2.63 2.09
C LEU A 189 9.59 3.62 2.61
N SER A 190 9.82 4.92 2.48
CA SER A 190 8.83 5.93 2.86
C SER A 190 7.61 5.86 1.95
N ILE A 191 7.80 5.81 0.63
CA ILE A 191 6.72 5.63 -0.34
C ILE A 191 6.02 4.30 -0.09
N HIS A 192 6.73 3.17 -0.11
CA HIS A 192 6.16 1.84 0.19
C HIS A 192 5.25 1.82 1.43
N SER A 193 5.66 2.52 2.48
CA SER A 193 4.88 2.61 3.72
C SER A 193 3.60 3.45 3.56
N VAL A 194 3.54 4.37 2.63
CA VAL A 194 2.34 5.16 2.28
C VAL A 194 1.44 4.33 1.39
N GLU A 195 1.98 3.66 0.38
CA GLU A 195 1.25 2.71 -0.48
C GLU A 195 0.49 1.66 0.34
N ALA A 196 1.15 1.04 1.34
CA ALA A 196 0.49 0.08 2.22
C ALA A 196 -0.69 0.68 3.01
N ARG A 197 -0.68 1.99 3.30
CA ARG A 197 -1.82 2.68 3.94
C ARG A 197 -2.93 2.99 2.94
N HIS A 198 -2.60 3.35 1.72
CA HIS A 198 -3.55 3.51 0.63
C HIS A 198 -4.25 2.18 0.34
N ALA A 199 -3.49 1.12 0.10
CA ALA A 199 -4.00 -0.23 -0.11
C ALA A 199 -4.95 -0.66 1.02
N SER A 200 -4.54 -0.50 2.28
CA SER A 200 -5.38 -0.82 3.43
C SER A 200 -6.71 -0.03 3.43
N PHE A 201 -6.63 1.27 3.14
CA PHE A 201 -7.82 2.13 3.08
C PHE A 201 -8.76 1.75 1.93
N LEU A 202 -8.21 1.51 0.75
CA LEU A 202 -9.00 1.16 -0.44
C LEU A 202 -9.63 -0.23 -0.32
N ARG A 203 -8.93 -1.20 0.24
CA ARG A 203 -9.49 -2.53 0.57
C ARG A 203 -10.68 -2.41 1.50
N GLU A 204 -10.57 -1.65 2.60
CA GLU A 204 -11.70 -1.41 3.51
C GLU A 204 -12.89 -0.76 2.77
N LEU A 205 -12.65 0.21 1.90
CA LEU A 205 -13.70 0.80 1.06
C LEU A 205 -14.31 -0.21 0.09
N ASN A 206 -13.52 -1.18 -0.39
CA ASN A 206 -13.98 -2.26 -1.28
C ASN A 206 -14.68 -3.41 -0.52
N GLY A 207 -14.82 -3.30 0.81
CA GLY A 207 -15.46 -4.31 1.65
C GLY A 207 -14.54 -5.49 2.02
N GLU A 208 -13.25 -5.35 1.85
CA GLU A 208 -12.22 -6.32 2.17
C GLU A 208 -11.53 -5.98 3.50
N ILE A 209 -10.75 -6.90 4.03
CA ILE A 209 -9.89 -6.64 5.20
C ILE A 209 -8.69 -5.81 4.74
N GLY A 210 -8.47 -4.63 5.32
CA GLY A 210 -7.38 -3.72 4.96
C GLY A 210 -5.96 -4.25 5.25
N PHE A 211 -5.84 -5.29 6.08
CA PHE A 211 -4.58 -5.92 6.50
C PHE A 211 -4.74 -7.45 6.61
N PRO A 212 -5.00 -8.14 5.49
CA PRO A 212 -5.42 -9.55 5.51
C PRO A 212 -4.30 -10.53 5.91
N VAL A 213 -3.05 -10.13 5.72
CA VAL A 213 -1.86 -10.97 5.93
C VAL A 213 -0.85 -10.28 6.85
N ALA A 214 0.06 -11.08 7.44
CA ALA A 214 1.11 -10.56 8.31
C ALA A 214 2.32 -10.00 7.55
N PHE A 215 2.50 -10.40 6.29
CA PHE A 215 3.59 -9.99 5.42
C PHE A 215 3.06 -9.79 4.01
N ASP A 216 3.31 -8.62 3.42
CA ASP A 216 3.03 -8.39 2.01
C ASP A 216 4.01 -9.16 1.13
N SER A 217 3.48 -9.79 0.08
CA SER A 217 4.29 -10.56 -0.86
C SER A 217 4.96 -9.63 -1.89
N PRO A 218 6.29 -9.66 -2.04
CA PRO A 218 6.95 -8.96 -3.13
C PRO A 218 6.60 -9.59 -4.47
N ARG A 219 6.57 -8.77 -5.53
CA ARG A 219 6.44 -9.22 -6.92
C ARG A 219 7.65 -8.78 -7.73
N SER A 220 8.05 -9.62 -8.68
CA SER A 220 9.05 -9.24 -9.67
C SER A 220 8.51 -8.18 -10.63
N ARG A 221 9.41 -7.50 -11.35
CA ARG A 221 9.02 -6.52 -12.38
C ARG A 221 8.07 -7.12 -13.41
N SER A 222 8.36 -8.32 -13.90
CA SER A 222 7.53 -8.99 -14.90
C SER A 222 6.12 -9.31 -14.37
N GLU A 223 5.98 -9.79 -13.13
CA GLU A 223 4.68 -10.04 -12.51
C GLU A 223 3.85 -8.77 -12.33
N VAL A 224 4.49 -7.67 -11.93
CA VAL A 224 3.82 -6.37 -11.79
C VAL A 224 3.36 -5.83 -13.15
N LEU A 225 4.20 -5.92 -14.19
CA LEU A 225 3.84 -5.47 -15.52
C LEU A 225 2.76 -6.35 -16.18
N GLU A 226 2.63 -7.61 -15.79
CA GLU A 226 1.48 -8.45 -16.19
C GLU A 226 0.18 -7.94 -15.59
N LEU A 227 0.20 -7.42 -14.35
CA LEU A 227 -1.00 -6.91 -13.66
C LEU A 227 -1.37 -5.48 -14.06
N ALA A 228 -0.38 -4.62 -14.22
CA ALA A 228 -0.58 -3.20 -14.52
C ALA A 228 -0.56 -2.89 -16.04
N GLY A 229 -0.01 -3.79 -16.84
CA GLY A 229 0.22 -3.58 -18.27
C GLY A 229 -1.05 -3.39 -19.10
N ASP A 230 -2.17 -3.96 -18.67
CA ASP A 230 -3.47 -3.80 -19.33
C ASP A 230 -3.95 -2.34 -19.34
N PHE A 231 -3.47 -1.52 -18.42
CA PHE A 231 -3.78 -0.08 -18.35
C PHE A 231 -2.84 0.79 -19.18
N ILE A 232 -1.68 0.28 -19.61
CA ILE A 232 -0.67 1.03 -20.35
C ILE A 232 -0.93 0.90 -21.85
N VAL A 233 -1.13 2.02 -22.53
CA VAL A 233 -1.34 2.07 -23.99
C VAL A 233 0.02 2.26 -24.66
N GLU A 234 0.38 1.38 -25.60
CA GLU A 234 1.60 1.48 -26.43
C GLU A 234 1.50 2.55 -27.52
#